data_eb8fcbc8223b046cff3d560ad11864da
#
_entry.id   eb8fcbc8223b046cff3d560ad11864da
#
_cell.length_a   1.000
_cell.length_b   1.000
_cell.length_c   1.000
_cell.angle_alpha   90.00
_cell.angle_beta   90.00
_cell.angle_gamma   90.00
#
_symmetry.space_group_name_H-M   'P 1'
#
loop_
_entity.id
_entity.type
_entity.pdbx_description
1 polymer ?
#
loop_
_entity_poly.entity_id
_entity_poly.type
_entity_poly.pdbx_seq_one_letter_code
_entity_poly.pdbx_strand_id
1 'polypeptide(L)'
;LGDVYKRQIIYNAVLTLRETTVVTNGDQTDTICEHGDFRRGLMTREYEPDEPNWTPRISAIVHEDGSFEMSILKHNNGRCLREFFCYEGCDADKAYFISTYQGDGNPLPTFAGEPLEVTVPKPEEVWAALNGDNKVSLYTNVNGEVRLFNKNLGD
;
A
#
# COMPACT_ATOMS: atom_id res chain seq x y z
N LEU A 1 22.21 -16.44 -1.47
CA LEU A 1 22.07 -15.11 -0.82
C LEU A 1 21.67 -14.00 -1.79
N GLY A 2 22.17 -14.00 -3.07
CA GLY A 2 21.84 -12.99 -4.07
C GLY A 2 20.38 -13.00 -4.58
N ASP A 3 19.74 -14.17 -4.66
CA ASP A 3 18.37 -14.29 -5.20
C ASP A 3 17.29 -13.89 -4.19
N VAL A 4 17.53 -14.07 -2.90
CA VAL A 4 16.62 -13.61 -1.83
C VAL A 4 16.60 -12.10 -1.76
N TYR A 5 17.76 -11.45 -1.92
CA TYR A 5 17.88 -9.99 -1.91
C TYR A 5 17.22 -9.33 -3.13
N LYS A 6 17.30 -9.97 -4.30
CA LYS A 6 16.64 -9.47 -5.53
C LYS A 6 15.10 -9.57 -5.46
N ARG A 7 14.56 -10.60 -4.81
CA ARG A 7 13.09 -10.75 -4.64
C ARG A 7 12.49 -9.71 -3.71
N GLN A 8 13.25 -9.15 -2.78
CA GLN A 8 12.79 -8.07 -1.90
C GLN A 8 12.75 -6.69 -2.59
N ILE A 9 13.47 -6.53 -3.70
CA ILE A 9 13.59 -5.26 -4.43
C ILE A 9 12.61 -5.16 -5.61
N ILE A 10 12.19 -6.30 -6.19
CA ILE A 10 11.30 -6.35 -7.35
C ILE A 10 10.03 -7.10 -6.95
N TYR A 11 8.93 -6.39 -6.84
CA TYR A 11 7.61 -6.93 -6.54
C TYR A 11 6.54 -6.26 -7.42
N ASN A 12 5.41 -6.93 -7.58
CA ASN A 12 4.26 -6.36 -8.25
C ASN A 12 3.47 -5.50 -7.25
N ALA A 13 3.55 -4.19 -7.37
CA ALA A 13 2.82 -3.29 -6.48
C ALA A 13 1.29 -3.35 -6.69
N VAL A 14 0.86 -3.73 -7.90
CA VAL A 14 -0.56 -3.85 -8.28
C VAL A 14 -0.76 -5.14 -9.04
N LEU A 15 -1.71 -5.97 -8.60
CA LEU A 15 -2.14 -7.19 -9.29
C LEU A 15 -3.67 -7.30 -9.30
N THR A 16 -4.19 -7.95 -10.32
CA THR A 16 -5.60 -8.33 -10.39
C THR A 16 -5.76 -9.77 -9.89
N LEU A 17 -6.60 -9.95 -8.87
CA LEU A 17 -7.01 -11.25 -8.34
C LEU A 17 -8.48 -11.45 -8.69
N ARG A 18 -8.77 -12.25 -9.74
CA ARG A 18 -10.12 -12.35 -10.34
C ARG A 18 -10.58 -10.96 -10.82
N GLU A 19 -11.67 -10.43 -10.30
CA GLU A 19 -12.23 -9.11 -10.64
C GLU A 19 -11.88 -8.04 -9.59
N THR A 20 -10.94 -8.34 -8.71
CA THR A 20 -10.46 -7.42 -7.67
C THR A 20 -9.07 -6.90 -7.99
N THR A 21 -8.78 -5.68 -7.51
CA THR A 21 -7.44 -5.08 -7.63
C THR A 21 -6.77 -5.08 -6.26
N VAL A 22 -5.59 -5.69 -6.18
CA VAL A 22 -4.74 -5.70 -4.99
C VAL A 22 -3.58 -4.72 -5.19
N VAL A 23 -3.36 -3.85 -4.20
CA VAL A 23 -2.28 -2.85 -4.20
C VAL A 23 -1.50 -2.97 -2.89
N THR A 24 -0.18 -3.01 -2.97
CA THR A 24 0.67 -3.06 -1.78
C THR A 24 1.99 -2.31 -1.96
N ASN A 25 2.72 -2.13 -0.86
CA ASN A 25 4.08 -1.57 -0.86
C ASN A 25 5.19 -2.62 -0.82
N GLY A 26 4.91 -3.89 -1.09
CA GLY A 26 5.92 -4.95 -1.00
C GLY A 26 5.47 -6.26 -1.67
N ASP A 27 6.28 -7.31 -1.48
CA ASP A 27 6.06 -8.64 -2.07
C ASP A 27 4.85 -9.41 -1.49
N GLN A 28 4.17 -8.86 -0.50
CA GLN A 28 2.93 -9.44 0.01
C GLN A 28 1.79 -9.46 -1.04
N THR A 29 1.91 -8.70 -2.13
CA THR A 29 0.98 -8.79 -3.26
C THR A 29 0.93 -10.20 -3.82
N ASP A 30 2.11 -10.78 -4.07
CA ASP A 30 2.22 -12.15 -4.57
C ASP A 30 1.65 -13.15 -3.56
N THR A 31 1.92 -12.97 -2.27
CA THR A 31 1.39 -13.82 -1.19
C THR A 31 -0.14 -13.78 -1.14
N ILE A 32 -0.75 -12.59 -1.26
CA ILE A 32 -2.21 -12.44 -1.29
C ILE A 32 -2.80 -13.20 -2.49
N CYS A 33 -2.20 -13.04 -3.68
CA CYS A 33 -2.65 -13.71 -4.90
C CYS A 33 -2.48 -15.23 -4.83
N GLU A 34 -1.39 -15.74 -4.29
CA GLU A 34 -1.15 -17.17 -4.10
C GLU A 34 -2.17 -17.82 -3.16
N HIS A 35 -2.54 -17.13 -2.08
CA HIS A 35 -3.59 -17.58 -1.15
C HIS A 35 -5.01 -17.43 -1.70
N GLY A 36 -5.21 -16.58 -2.72
CA GLY A 36 -6.52 -16.27 -3.28
C GLY A 36 -7.47 -15.55 -2.30
N ASP A 37 -6.92 -15.01 -1.22
CA ASP A 37 -7.67 -14.35 -0.14
C ASP A 37 -6.79 -13.30 0.53
N PHE A 38 -7.30 -12.06 0.61
CA PHE A 38 -6.55 -10.90 1.11
C PHE A 38 -6.09 -11.09 2.56
N ARG A 39 -7.04 -11.43 3.44
CA ARG A 39 -6.72 -11.56 4.87
C ARG A 39 -5.88 -12.79 5.15
N ARG A 40 -6.21 -13.93 4.54
CA ARG A 40 -5.46 -15.17 4.74
C ARG A 40 -4.00 -15.00 4.29
N GLY A 41 -3.76 -14.34 3.16
CA GLY A 41 -2.41 -14.04 2.70
C GLY A 41 -1.66 -13.15 3.70
N LEU A 42 -2.27 -12.06 4.15
CA LEU A 42 -1.66 -11.11 5.09
C LEU A 42 -1.44 -11.69 6.49
N MET A 43 -2.26 -12.65 6.93
CA MET A 43 -2.05 -13.35 8.21
C MET A 43 -0.76 -14.17 8.24
N THR A 44 -0.18 -14.51 7.09
CA THR A 44 1.11 -15.22 6.99
C THR A 44 2.32 -14.28 6.91
N ARG A 45 2.08 -12.96 6.83
CA ARG A 45 3.13 -11.94 6.68
C ARG A 45 3.28 -11.11 7.95
N GLU A 46 4.43 -10.46 8.03
CA GLU A 46 4.80 -9.48 9.06
C GLU A 46 5.33 -8.22 8.40
N TYR A 47 5.68 -7.22 9.18
CA TYR A 47 6.41 -6.03 8.73
C TYR A 47 7.78 -6.40 8.11
N GLU A 48 8.46 -5.44 7.46
CA GLU A 48 9.79 -5.68 6.89
C GLU A 48 10.85 -5.85 7.99
N PRO A 49 11.81 -6.77 7.82
CA PRO A 49 12.88 -6.99 8.79
C PRO A 49 14.04 -6.00 8.65
N ASP A 50 13.73 -4.70 8.55
CA ASP A 50 14.68 -3.61 8.29
C ASP A 50 14.88 -2.72 9.52
N GLU A 51 15.39 -3.30 10.62
CA GLU A 51 15.74 -2.55 11.82
C GLU A 51 16.57 -1.29 11.53
N PRO A 52 16.31 -0.14 12.16
CA PRO A 52 15.40 0.09 13.27
C PRO A 52 13.98 0.51 12.86
N ASN A 53 13.68 0.66 11.59
CA ASN A 53 12.40 1.20 11.11
C ASN A 53 11.27 0.18 11.17
N TRP A 54 11.59 -1.13 10.93
CA TRP A 54 10.57 -2.17 10.85
C TRP A 54 9.42 -1.76 9.93
N THR A 55 9.78 -1.41 8.68
CA THR A 55 8.87 -0.80 7.70
C THR A 55 7.53 -1.52 7.64
N PRO A 56 6.41 -0.85 7.90
CA PRO A 56 5.09 -1.44 7.82
C PRO A 56 4.77 -1.92 6.41
N ARG A 57 4.09 -3.05 6.31
CA ARG A 57 3.45 -3.49 5.07
C ARG A 57 2.04 -2.89 5.02
N ILE A 58 1.78 -2.08 4.02
CA ILE A 58 0.45 -1.53 3.75
C ILE A 58 -0.12 -2.19 2.51
N SER A 59 -1.41 -2.47 2.53
CA SER A 59 -2.11 -3.18 1.47
C SER A 59 -3.53 -2.68 1.33
N ALA A 60 -4.06 -2.75 0.11
CA ALA A 60 -5.47 -2.54 -0.16
C ALA A 60 -5.98 -3.56 -1.18
N ILE A 61 -7.26 -3.91 -1.09
CA ILE A 61 -8.00 -4.65 -2.10
C ILE A 61 -9.28 -3.90 -2.41
N VAL A 62 -9.55 -3.70 -3.70
CA VAL A 62 -10.78 -3.05 -4.20
C VAL A 62 -11.58 -4.07 -4.98
N HIS A 63 -12.84 -4.24 -4.61
CA HIS A 63 -13.79 -5.16 -5.21
C HIS A 63 -14.59 -4.50 -6.33
N GLU A 64 -15.16 -5.31 -7.22
CA GLU A 64 -15.98 -4.85 -8.35
C GLU A 64 -17.22 -4.05 -7.91
N ASP A 65 -17.80 -4.42 -6.76
CA ASP A 65 -18.97 -3.74 -6.18
C ASP A 65 -18.64 -2.39 -5.52
N GLY A 66 -17.37 -1.96 -5.55
CA GLY A 66 -16.90 -0.73 -4.94
C GLY A 66 -16.56 -0.84 -3.45
N SER A 67 -16.78 -1.97 -2.81
CA SER A 67 -16.28 -2.23 -1.46
C SER A 67 -14.76 -2.40 -1.47
N PHE A 68 -14.11 -2.13 -0.36
CA PHE A 68 -12.65 -2.30 -0.27
C PHE A 68 -12.19 -2.60 1.15
N GLU A 69 -11.00 -3.15 1.24
CA GLU A 69 -10.30 -3.36 2.51
C GLU A 69 -8.90 -2.73 2.44
N MET A 70 -8.46 -2.19 3.56
CA MET A 70 -7.09 -1.72 3.75
C MET A 70 -6.47 -2.46 4.93
N SER A 71 -5.15 -2.62 4.91
CA SER A 71 -4.45 -3.32 5.99
C SER A 71 -3.09 -2.70 6.24
N ILE A 72 -2.69 -2.74 7.52
CA ILE A 72 -1.36 -2.35 7.99
C ILE A 72 -0.81 -3.48 8.85
N LEU A 73 0.37 -3.99 8.50
CA LEU A 73 1.16 -4.92 9.32
C LEU A 73 2.36 -4.16 9.84
N LYS A 74 2.45 -3.95 11.14
CA LYS A 74 3.51 -3.12 11.75
C LYS A 74 4.11 -3.75 12.99
N HIS A 75 5.34 -3.36 13.29
CA HIS A 75 6.01 -3.73 14.52
C HIS A 75 5.32 -3.09 15.74
N ASN A 76 5.06 -3.89 16.75
CA ASN A 76 4.55 -3.44 18.03
C ASN A 76 5.14 -4.28 19.18
N ASN A 77 6.10 -3.72 19.91
CA ASN A 77 6.73 -4.38 21.05
C ASN A 77 7.22 -5.81 20.77
N GLY A 78 7.96 -6.00 19.67
CA GLY A 78 8.52 -7.29 19.28
C GLY A 78 7.51 -8.27 18.66
N ARG A 79 6.30 -7.80 18.34
CA ARG A 79 5.24 -8.60 17.71
C ARG A 79 4.70 -7.88 16.48
N CYS A 80 4.08 -8.62 15.57
CA CYS A 80 3.35 -8.03 14.46
C CYS A 80 1.93 -7.67 14.88
N LEU A 81 1.60 -6.38 14.84
CA LEU A 81 0.22 -5.90 14.88
C LEU A 81 -0.34 -5.91 13.47
N ARG A 82 -1.52 -6.51 13.29
CA ARG A 82 -2.24 -6.59 12.02
C ARG A 82 -3.56 -5.85 12.17
N GLU A 83 -3.73 -4.79 11.38
CA GLU A 83 -4.94 -3.98 11.35
C GLU A 83 -5.63 -4.16 9.99
N PHE A 84 -6.96 -4.36 10.01
CA PHE A 84 -7.79 -4.49 8.82
C PHE A 84 -8.96 -3.53 8.92
N PHE A 85 -9.16 -2.72 7.88
CA PHE A 85 -10.21 -1.72 7.77
C PHE A 85 -11.08 -2.07 6.57
N CYS A 86 -12.37 -2.32 6.81
CA CYS A 86 -13.30 -2.80 5.79
C CYS A 86 -14.37 -1.74 5.55
N TYR A 87 -14.56 -1.40 4.30
CA TYR A 87 -15.52 -0.39 3.86
C TYR A 87 -16.49 -0.98 2.85
N GLU A 88 -17.78 -0.72 3.03
CA GLU A 88 -18.84 -1.12 2.08
C GLU A 88 -18.82 -0.30 0.78
N GLY A 89 -18.07 0.80 0.78
CA GLY A 89 -17.91 1.72 -0.32
C GLY A 89 -17.41 3.08 0.15
N CYS A 90 -17.39 4.03 -0.76
CA CYS A 90 -16.95 5.40 -0.51
C CYS A 90 -17.88 6.39 -1.22
N ASP A 91 -18.13 7.53 -0.61
CA ASP A 91 -18.83 8.63 -1.26
C ASP A 91 -18.01 9.17 -2.45
N ALA A 92 -18.69 9.72 -3.47
CA ALA A 92 -18.06 10.08 -4.74
C ALA A 92 -16.93 11.12 -4.65
N ASP A 93 -16.93 11.94 -3.60
CA ASP A 93 -15.95 13.00 -3.35
C ASP A 93 -14.96 12.66 -2.21
N LYS A 94 -15.05 11.45 -1.69
CA LYS A 94 -14.24 10.97 -0.57
C LYS A 94 -13.22 9.92 -0.99
N ALA A 95 -12.11 9.88 -0.26
CA ALA A 95 -11.11 8.83 -0.34
C ALA A 95 -10.57 8.51 1.04
N TYR A 96 -9.94 7.35 1.18
CA TYR A 96 -9.28 6.92 2.40
C TYR A 96 -7.78 6.74 2.15
N PHE A 97 -6.98 7.21 3.06
CA PHE A 97 -5.52 7.28 2.95
C PHE A 97 -4.84 6.52 4.08
N ILE A 98 -3.85 5.71 3.73
CA ILE A 98 -2.86 5.15 4.65
C ILE A 98 -1.46 5.37 4.10
N SER A 99 -0.46 5.36 4.98
CA SER A 99 0.95 5.42 4.62
C SER A 99 1.77 4.48 5.51
N THR A 100 3.02 4.22 5.14
CA THR A 100 3.95 3.46 5.99
C THR A 100 4.36 4.28 7.21
N TYR A 101 4.64 5.56 6.99
CA TYR A 101 5.12 6.48 8.02
C TYR A 101 4.28 7.75 8.03
N GLN A 102 4.18 8.40 9.18
CA GLN A 102 3.38 9.62 9.37
C GLN A 102 4.21 10.82 9.85
N GLY A 103 5.46 10.89 9.46
CA GLY A 103 6.34 12.01 9.81
C GLY A 103 7.81 11.63 9.78
N ASP A 104 8.65 12.56 10.24
CA ASP A 104 10.08 12.37 10.39
C ASP A 104 10.40 11.81 11.78
N GLY A 105 11.50 11.09 11.90
CA GLY A 105 11.95 10.52 13.16
C GLY A 105 13.07 9.50 12.99
N ASN A 106 13.62 9.04 14.14
CA ASN A 106 14.61 7.96 14.17
C ASN A 106 14.35 7.07 15.41
N PRO A 107 13.71 5.89 15.24
CA PRO A 107 13.14 5.37 14.00
C PRO A 107 11.98 6.21 13.46
N LEU A 108 11.64 6.03 12.18
CA LEU A 108 10.50 6.71 11.57
C LEU A 108 9.17 6.27 12.25
N PRO A 109 8.29 7.23 12.64
CA PRO A 109 7.02 6.88 13.27
C PRO A 109 6.09 6.21 12.25
N THR A 110 5.58 5.02 12.57
CA THR A 110 4.63 4.31 11.72
C THR A 110 3.25 4.94 11.76
N PHE A 111 2.50 4.79 10.67
CA PHE A 111 1.10 5.22 10.63
C PHE A 111 0.28 4.59 11.77
N ALA A 112 -0.52 5.40 12.45
CA ALA A 112 -1.34 4.98 13.58
C ALA A 112 -2.78 5.48 13.45
N GLY A 113 -3.71 4.68 13.96
CA GLY A 113 -5.14 4.98 13.88
C GLY A 113 -5.79 4.45 12.60
N GLU A 114 -7.01 4.92 12.37
CA GLU A 114 -7.81 4.56 11.19
C GLU A 114 -7.31 5.28 9.94
N PRO A 115 -7.61 4.73 8.73
CA PRO A 115 -7.37 5.45 7.48
C PRO A 115 -7.96 6.85 7.50
N LEU A 116 -7.20 7.82 7.02
CA LEU A 116 -7.63 9.22 6.99
C LEU A 116 -8.65 9.43 5.86
N GLU A 117 -9.83 9.96 6.19
CA GLU A 117 -10.78 10.43 5.19
C GLU A 117 -10.27 11.74 4.58
N VAL A 118 -10.17 11.78 3.25
CA VAL A 118 -9.73 12.95 2.48
C VAL A 118 -10.67 13.18 1.30
N THR A 119 -10.66 14.39 0.74
CA THR A 119 -11.31 14.66 -0.56
C THR A 119 -10.51 14.00 -1.67
N VAL A 120 -11.18 13.40 -2.65
CA VAL A 120 -10.53 12.75 -3.81
C VAL A 120 -9.63 13.74 -4.54
N PRO A 121 -8.29 13.55 -4.54
CA PRO A 121 -7.39 14.41 -5.28
C PRO A 121 -7.32 14.01 -6.75
N LYS A 122 -6.94 14.93 -7.62
CA LYS A 122 -6.56 14.57 -8.99
C LYS A 122 -5.19 13.89 -9.01
N PRO A 123 -4.93 12.94 -9.94
CA PRO A 123 -3.64 12.27 -10.05
C PRO A 123 -2.44 13.24 -10.11
N GLU A 124 -2.56 14.32 -10.87
CA GLU A 124 -1.52 15.33 -11.01
C GLU A 124 -1.24 16.07 -9.70
N GLU A 125 -2.28 16.34 -8.91
CA GLU A 125 -2.16 16.98 -7.60
C GLU A 125 -1.43 16.07 -6.61
N VAL A 126 -1.73 14.76 -6.63
CA VAL A 126 -1.01 13.76 -5.81
C VAL A 126 0.46 13.74 -6.20
N TRP A 127 0.76 13.62 -7.50
CA TRP A 127 2.15 13.59 -7.98
C TRP A 127 2.92 14.84 -7.62
N ALA A 128 2.31 16.02 -7.73
CA ALA A 128 2.91 17.29 -7.37
C ALA A 128 3.17 17.43 -5.86
N ALA A 129 2.29 16.88 -5.02
CA ALA A 129 2.39 16.94 -3.56
C ALA A 129 3.46 16.01 -2.98
N LEU A 130 3.85 14.95 -3.70
CA LEU A 130 4.90 14.04 -3.25
C LEU A 130 6.26 14.75 -3.18
N ASN A 131 7.03 14.45 -2.13
CA ASN A 131 8.37 15.01 -1.95
C ASN A 131 9.26 14.72 -3.18
N GLY A 132 9.76 15.77 -3.83
CA GLY A 132 10.52 15.67 -5.08
C GLY A 132 11.80 14.84 -4.99
N ASP A 133 12.43 14.78 -3.81
CA ASP A 133 13.66 14.00 -3.59
C ASP A 133 13.35 12.51 -3.43
N ASN A 134 12.23 12.18 -2.79
CA ASN A 134 11.89 10.81 -2.39
C ASN A 134 10.90 10.12 -3.33
N LYS A 135 10.08 10.86 -4.11
CA LYS A 135 9.12 10.23 -5.01
C LYS A 135 9.83 9.45 -6.13
N VAL A 136 9.34 8.26 -6.42
CA VAL A 136 9.85 7.40 -7.49
C VAL A 136 8.80 7.25 -8.59
N SER A 137 7.61 6.78 -8.21
CA SER A 137 6.50 6.57 -9.14
C SER A 137 5.16 6.70 -8.42
N LEU A 138 4.11 6.97 -9.20
CA LEU A 138 2.72 6.96 -8.78
C LEU A 138 1.89 6.20 -9.82
N TYR A 139 1.23 5.14 -9.39
CA TYR A 139 0.21 4.45 -10.16
C TYR A 139 -1.16 5.01 -9.81
N THR A 140 -1.96 5.29 -10.83
CA THR A 140 -3.37 5.69 -10.66
C THR A 140 -4.27 4.88 -11.57
N ASN A 141 -5.47 4.58 -11.10
CA ASN A 141 -6.54 3.99 -11.89
C ASN A 141 -7.83 4.78 -11.56
N VAL A 142 -8.32 5.54 -12.53
CA VAL A 142 -9.53 6.35 -12.40
C VAL A 142 -10.52 5.87 -13.44
N ASN A 143 -11.61 5.23 -13.01
CA ASN A 143 -12.65 4.68 -13.89
C ASN A 143 -12.09 3.73 -14.98
N GLY A 144 -11.08 2.95 -14.64
CA GLY A 144 -10.39 2.04 -15.58
C GLY A 144 -9.28 2.69 -16.41
N GLU A 145 -9.13 4.00 -16.37
CA GLU A 145 -7.99 4.70 -16.97
C GLU A 145 -6.78 4.61 -16.04
N VAL A 146 -5.79 3.80 -16.45
CA VAL A 146 -4.54 3.60 -15.74
C VAL A 146 -3.49 4.60 -16.22
N ARG A 147 -2.83 5.30 -15.27
CA ARG A 147 -1.69 6.18 -15.54
C ARG A 147 -0.54 5.85 -14.59
N LEU A 148 0.67 5.94 -15.10
CA LEU A 148 1.90 5.76 -14.34
C LEU A 148 2.75 7.02 -14.48
N PHE A 149 2.96 7.72 -13.37
CA PHE A 149 3.93 8.80 -13.26
C PHE A 149 5.26 8.21 -12.79
N ASN A 150 6.37 8.59 -13.39
CA ASN A 150 7.68 8.08 -13.01
C ASN A 150 8.73 9.17 -13.17
N LYS A 151 9.44 9.48 -12.07
CA LYS A 151 10.50 10.51 -12.02
C LYS A 151 11.59 10.33 -13.09
N ASN A 152 11.86 9.09 -13.49
CA ASN A 152 12.95 8.77 -14.42
C ASN A 152 12.52 8.75 -15.90
N LEU A 153 11.23 8.81 -16.20
CA LEU A 153 10.72 8.75 -17.58
C LEU A 153 10.42 10.14 -18.16
N GLY A 154 10.55 11.19 -17.36
CA GLY A 154 10.12 12.55 -17.73
C GLY A 154 8.58 12.64 -17.76
N ASP A 155 8.03 13.70 -17.24
CA ASP A 155 6.59 14.02 -17.35
C ASP A 155 6.22 14.40 -18.77
#